data_b23f0fc0049c5f2ed509b9df5db0e437
#
_entry.id   b23f0fc0049c5f2ed509b9df5db0e437
#
_cell.length_a   1.000
_cell.length_b   1.000
_cell.length_c   1.000
_cell.angle_alpha   90.00
_cell.angle_beta   90.00
_cell.angle_gamma   90.00
#
_symmetry.space_group_name_H-M   'P 1'
#
loop_
_entity.id
_entity.type
_entity.pdbx_description
1 polymer ?
#
loop_
_entity_poly.entity_id
_entity_poly.type
_entity_poly.pdbx_seq_one_letter_code
_entity_poly.pdbx_strand_id
1 'polypeptide(L)'
;MVPKRIFLTKGVGKHKERLTSFELALRDAGIAAQNLVRVSSIFPPNCKLVSRKEGLKYLSPGEVVFSVVAENSSREPHRLMSSSIGVAIPSDRSTYGYLSEHHSFGESDDVAGEYAEELAAEMLATTLNVEFDPDRSWDEKKEIYKISNKIVRTANITQSAVGDKRGKWTTVIAAAVLIFE
;
A
#
# COMPACT_ATOMS: atom_id res chain seq x y z
N MET A 1 -14.53 -0.19 -16.41
CA MET A 1 -14.73 0.71 -15.26
C MET A 1 -13.36 1.24 -14.83
N VAL A 2 -13.24 2.54 -14.57
CA VAL A 2 -12.01 3.14 -14.03
C VAL A 2 -12.34 3.74 -12.66
N PRO A 3 -11.59 3.40 -11.60
CA PRO A 3 -11.82 3.94 -10.27
C PRO A 3 -11.65 5.46 -10.24
N LYS A 4 -12.51 6.14 -9.48
CA LYS A 4 -12.45 7.60 -9.31
C LYS A 4 -11.74 8.05 -8.04
N ARG A 5 -11.71 7.18 -7.03
CA ARG A 5 -11.04 7.42 -5.74
C ARG A 5 -10.26 6.20 -5.30
N ILE A 6 -9.20 6.43 -4.55
CA ILE A 6 -8.45 5.43 -3.81
C ILE A 6 -8.28 5.94 -2.39
N PHE A 7 -8.36 5.05 -1.41
CA PHE A 7 -7.85 5.34 -0.09
C PHE A 7 -6.88 4.26 0.37
N LEU A 8 -5.96 4.64 1.22
CA LEU A 8 -4.99 3.74 1.82
C LEU A 8 -5.48 3.34 3.21
N THR A 9 -5.29 2.07 3.55
CA THR A 9 -5.60 1.54 4.89
C THR A 9 -4.60 0.49 5.29
N LYS A 10 -4.52 0.21 6.59
CA LYS A 10 -3.61 -0.76 7.17
C LYS A 10 -4.23 -1.43 8.38
N GLY A 11 -3.73 -2.60 8.74
CA GLY A 11 -4.24 -3.30 9.91
C GLY A 11 -3.36 -4.45 10.35
N VAL A 12 -3.55 -4.86 11.60
CA VAL A 12 -2.88 -5.98 12.24
C VAL A 12 -3.87 -6.87 12.96
N GLY A 13 -3.64 -8.19 12.87
CA GLY A 13 -4.45 -9.18 13.58
C GLY A 13 -3.59 -10.28 14.19
N LYS A 14 -3.99 -10.79 15.36
CA LYS A 14 -3.31 -11.89 16.04
C LYS A 14 -4.31 -12.96 16.43
N HIS A 15 -4.07 -14.21 16.02
CA HIS A 15 -4.92 -15.34 16.37
C HIS A 15 -4.16 -16.68 16.28
N LYS A 16 -4.67 -17.73 16.93
CA LYS A 16 -4.11 -19.09 16.80
C LYS A 16 -4.25 -19.67 15.39
N GLU A 17 -5.27 -19.27 14.66
CA GLU A 17 -5.53 -19.64 13.27
C GLU A 17 -5.10 -18.51 12.32
N ARG A 18 -4.40 -18.87 11.23
CA ARG A 18 -3.89 -17.89 10.26
C ARG A 18 -5.02 -17.10 9.60
N LEU A 19 -6.05 -17.79 9.11
CA LEU A 19 -7.19 -17.16 8.46
C LEU A 19 -7.87 -16.12 9.37
N THR A 20 -8.05 -16.46 10.65
CA THR A 20 -8.66 -15.54 11.60
C THR A 20 -7.74 -14.36 11.92
N SER A 21 -6.41 -14.54 11.95
CA SER A 21 -5.49 -13.43 12.13
C SER A 21 -5.54 -12.44 10.95
N PHE A 22 -5.70 -12.95 9.72
CA PHE A 22 -5.91 -12.14 8.54
C PHE A 22 -7.25 -11.38 8.58
N GLU A 23 -8.33 -12.06 8.96
CA GLU A 23 -9.65 -11.44 9.10
C GLU A 23 -9.64 -10.32 10.16
N LEU A 24 -8.93 -10.52 11.29
CA LEU A 24 -8.75 -9.48 12.30
C LEU A 24 -7.93 -8.29 11.78
N ALA A 25 -6.93 -8.53 10.93
CA ALA A 25 -6.19 -7.47 10.26
C ALA A 25 -7.08 -6.67 9.30
N LEU A 26 -7.99 -7.33 8.58
CA LEU A 26 -8.99 -6.65 7.74
C LEU A 26 -9.98 -5.82 8.57
N ARG A 27 -10.38 -6.29 9.74
CA ARG A 27 -11.22 -5.52 10.69
C ARG A 27 -10.52 -4.25 11.15
N ASP A 28 -9.26 -4.37 11.55
CA ASP A 28 -8.46 -3.23 11.98
C ASP A 28 -8.27 -2.21 10.82
N ALA A 29 -8.10 -2.71 9.59
CA ALA A 29 -8.08 -1.89 8.38
C ALA A 29 -9.44 -1.29 8.00
N GLY A 30 -10.56 -1.80 8.55
CA GLY A 30 -11.92 -1.32 8.27
C GLY A 30 -12.54 -1.87 6.98
N ILE A 31 -12.00 -2.95 6.42
CA ILE A 31 -12.42 -3.54 5.13
C ILE A 31 -12.77 -5.03 5.22
N ALA A 32 -13.08 -5.53 6.43
CA ALA A 32 -13.42 -6.93 6.64
C ALA A 32 -14.84 -7.31 6.17
N ALA A 33 -15.72 -6.34 6.04
CA ALA A 33 -17.11 -6.59 5.63
C ALA A 33 -17.31 -6.70 4.11
N GLN A 34 -16.24 -6.51 3.32
CA GLN A 34 -16.26 -6.54 1.86
C GLN A 34 -15.65 -7.83 1.30
N ASN A 35 -16.04 -8.18 0.08
CA ASN A 35 -15.40 -9.23 -0.71
C ASN A 35 -14.26 -8.62 -1.52
N LEU A 36 -13.02 -8.81 -1.08
CA LEU A 36 -11.87 -8.19 -1.71
C LEU A 36 -11.41 -8.97 -2.94
N VAL A 37 -11.23 -8.26 -4.05
CA VAL A 37 -10.60 -8.75 -5.28
C VAL A 37 -9.25 -8.05 -5.44
N ARG A 38 -8.16 -8.83 -5.43
CA ARG A 38 -6.82 -8.29 -5.65
C ARG A 38 -6.62 -7.94 -7.12
N VAL A 39 -6.07 -6.76 -7.37
CA VAL A 39 -5.74 -6.26 -8.71
C VAL A 39 -4.25 -5.88 -8.77
N SER A 40 -3.75 -5.64 -9.97
CA SER A 40 -2.39 -5.17 -10.18
C SER A 40 -2.21 -3.68 -9.86
N SER A 41 -0.99 -3.23 -9.90
CA SER A 41 -0.40 -2.08 -9.23
C SER A 41 -0.54 -0.74 -9.97
N ILE A 42 -1.66 -0.47 -10.65
CA ILE A 42 -1.87 0.79 -11.37
C ILE A 42 -2.68 1.79 -10.52
N PHE A 43 -2.13 3.01 -10.36
CA PHE A 43 -2.89 4.15 -9.87
C PHE A 43 -3.65 4.76 -11.06
N PRO A 44 -5.01 4.74 -11.06
CA PRO A 44 -5.79 5.10 -12.26
C PRO A 44 -5.68 6.59 -12.64
N PRO A 45 -5.80 6.91 -13.94
CA PRO A 45 -5.88 8.30 -14.40
C PRO A 45 -7.03 9.06 -13.74
N ASN A 46 -6.79 10.33 -13.43
CA ASN A 46 -7.77 11.23 -12.80
C ASN A 46 -8.32 10.75 -11.44
N CYS A 47 -7.78 9.67 -10.90
CA CYS A 47 -8.18 9.13 -9.62
C CYS A 47 -7.73 10.04 -8.47
N LYS A 48 -8.56 10.20 -7.44
CA LYS A 48 -8.26 11.00 -6.26
C LYS A 48 -7.82 10.10 -5.11
N LEU A 49 -6.68 10.42 -4.52
CA LEU A 49 -6.27 9.82 -3.24
C LEU A 49 -7.01 10.55 -2.12
N VAL A 50 -7.93 9.86 -1.46
CA VAL A 50 -8.76 10.39 -0.38
C VAL A 50 -8.34 9.82 0.98
N SER A 51 -8.80 10.44 2.06
CA SER A 51 -8.53 9.92 3.40
C SER A 51 -9.26 8.58 3.64
N ARG A 52 -8.72 7.74 4.53
CA ARG A 52 -9.40 6.50 4.96
C ARG A 52 -10.83 6.77 5.45
N LYS A 53 -11.02 7.82 6.26
CA LYS A 53 -12.32 8.22 6.80
C LYS A 53 -13.33 8.55 5.70
N GLU A 54 -12.89 9.18 4.65
CA GLU A 54 -13.73 9.50 3.49
C GLU A 54 -14.01 8.23 2.67
N GLY A 55 -12.97 7.46 2.34
CA GLY A 55 -13.10 6.25 1.52
C GLY A 55 -14.03 5.20 2.11
N LEU A 56 -13.97 4.97 3.42
CA LEU A 56 -14.85 4.02 4.10
C LEU A 56 -16.35 4.33 4.00
N LYS A 57 -16.72 5.58 3.70
CA LYS A 57 -18.14 5.95 3.52
C LYS A 57 -18.77 5.42 2.24
N TYR A 58 -17.93 5.03 1.27
CA TYR A 58 -18.38 4.48 -0.01
C TYR A 58 -18.50 2.96 -0.01
N LEU A 59 -18.14 2.29 1.08
CA LEU A 59 -18.14 0.83 1.16
C LEU A 59 -19.39 0.32 1.89
N SER A 60 -20.02 -0.69 1.31
CA SER A 60 -21.16 -1.40 1.89
C SER A 60 -20.78 -2.83 2.29
N PRO A 61 -21.36 -3.40 3.36
CA PRO A 61 -21.14 -4.80 3.69
C PRO A 61 -21.56 -5.74 2.56
N GLY A 62 -20.71 -6.75 2.28
CA GLY A 62 -20.93 -7.74 1.21
C GLY A 62 -20.55 -7.27 -0.20
N GLU A 63 -20.20 -6.00 -0.37
CA GLU A 63 -19.78 -5.44 -1.64
C GLU A 63 -18.49 -6.10 -2.16
N VAL A 64 -18.39 -6.27 -3.49
CA VAL A 64 -17.15 -6.67 -4.16
C VAL A 64 -16.29 -5.44 -4.38
N VAL A 65 -15.13 -5.41 -3.74
CA VAL A 65 -14.22 -4.26 -3.73
C VAL A 65 -12.86 -4.66 -4.29
N PHE A 66 -12.38 -3.91 -5.26
CA PHE A 66 -11.05 -4.13 -5.84
C PHE A 66 -9.98 -3.42 -5.00
N SER A 67 -8.87 -4.11 -4.78
CA SER A 67 -7.79 -3.57 -3.95
C SER A 67 -6.41 -4.12 -4.32
N VAL A 68 -5.39 -3.30 -4.13
CA VAL A 68 -3.99 -3.74 -4.07
C VAL A 68 -3.69 -4.01 -2.61
N VAL A 69 -3.19 -5.20 -2.27
CA VAL A 69 -2.99 -5.62 -0.87
C VAL A 69 -1.63 -6.27 -0.69
N ALA A 70 -0.78 -5.63 0.10
CA ALA A 70 0.41 -6.23 0.68
C ALA A 70 0.04 -6.94 1.98
N GLU A 71 0.45 -8.19 2.14
CA GLU A 71 0.17 -9.04 3.30
C GLU A 71 1.45 -9.76 3.74
N ASN A 72 1.71 -9.76 5.04
CA ASN A 72 2.74 -10.61 5.63
C ASN A 72 2.21 -11.26 6.91
N SER A 73 2.62 -12.50 7.18
CA SER A 73 2.19 -13.22 8.37
C SER A 73 3.25 -14.20 8.88
N SER A 74 3.35 -14.33 10.19
CA SER A 74 4.27 -15.28 10.84
C SER A 74 3.73 -15.76 12.17
N ARG A 75 4.18 -16.95 12.57
CA ARG A 75 4.03 -17.51 13.93
C ARG A 75 5.29 -17.36 14.79
N GLU A 76 6.38 -16.89 14.18
CA GLU A 76 7.66 -16.77 14.86
C GLU A 76 7.58 -15.72 15.96
N PRO A 77 7.81 -16.08 17.23
CA PRO A 77 7.80 -15.13 18.32
C PRO A 77 8.85 -14.03 18.13
N HIS A 78 8.46 -12.80 18.47
CA HIS A 78 9.34 -11.62 18.41
C HIS A 78 9.86 -11.25 17.02
N ARG A 79 9.38 -11.89 15.95
CA ARG A 79 9.74 -11.53 14.57
C ARG A 79 9.08 -10.20 14.18
N LEU A 80 9.87 -9.19 13.86
CA LEU A 80 9.38 -7.98 13.27
C LEU A 80 8.97 -8.26 11.82
N MET A 81 7.78 -7.85 11.42
CA MET A 81 7.26 -7.98 10.06
C MET A 81 6.55 -6.71 9.64
N SER A 82 6.55 -6.41 8.35
CA SER A 82 5.88 -5.26 7.78
C SER A 82 5.19 -5.60 6.47
N SER A 83 4.19 -4.79 6.13
CA SER A 83 3.54 -4.74 4.81
C SER A 83 3.30 -3.29 4.44
N SER A 84 3.61 -2.92 3.20
CA SER A 84 3.57 -1.54 2.72
C SER A 84 2.94 -1.44 1.35
N ILE A 85 2.24 -0.34 1.11
CA ILE A 85 1.82 0.11 -0.22
C ILE A 85 2.49 1.45 -0.48
N GLY A 86 3.29 1.53 -1.55
CA GLY A 86 3.82 2.77 -2.09
C GLY A 86 2.90 3.33 -3.18
N VAL A 87 2.92 4.63 -3.37
CA VAL A 87 2.10 5.35 -4.35
C VAL A 87 2.96 6.37 -5.07
N ALA A 88 2.89 6.41 -6.40
CA ALA A 88 3.47 7.47 -7.22
C ALA A 88 2.45 8.00 -8.22
N ILE A 89 2.24 9.32 -8.22
CA ILE A 89 1.21 9.99 -9.00
C ILE A 89 1.88 10.96 -9.98
N PRO A 90 1.58 10.86 -11.30
CA PRO A 90 2.13 11.76 -12.30
C PRO A 90 1.51 13.15 -12.22
N SER A 91 2.25 14.17 -12.68
CA SER A 91 1.76 15.54 -12.81
C SER A 91 0.65 15.65 -13.85
N ASP A 92 0.81 14.95 -14.98
CA ASP A 92 -0.27 14.77 -15.93
C ASP A 92 -1.28 13.75 -15.41
N ARG A 93 -2.38 14.25 -14.88
CA ARG A 93 -3.44 13.44 -14.28
C ARG A 93 -4.22 12.60 -15.29
N SER A 94 -4.09 12.85 -16.59
CA SER A 94 -4.69 12.04 -17.65
C SER A 94 -3.95 10.71 -17.87
N THR A 95 -2.73 10.60 -17.36
CA THR A 95 -1.94 9.37 -17.38
C THR A 95 -2.08 8.59 -16.07
N TYR A 96 -1.66 7.32 -16.08
CA TYR A 96 -1.67 6.49 -14.89
C TYR A 96 -0.41 6.67 -14.05
N GLY A 97 -0.52 6.41 -12.76
CA GLY A 97 0.58 6.26 -11.84
C GLY A 97 0.78 4.81 -11.40
N TYR A 98 1.58 4.61 -10.37
CA TYR A 98 1.87 3.29 -9.83
C TYR A 98 1.52 3.17 -8.35
N LEU A 99 1.13 1.96 -7.99
CA LEU A 99 1.13 1.44 -6.64
C LEU A 99 2.23 0.38 -6.57
N SER A 100 2.85 0.19 -5.42
CA SER A 100 3.79 -0.91 -5.18
C SER A 100 3.36 -1.69 -3.95
N GLU A 101 3.69 -2.97 -3.91
CA GLU A 101 3.49 -3.82 -2.75
C GLU A 101 4.85 -4.23 -2.20
N HIS A 102 5.06 -4.07 -0.91
CA HIS A 102 6.26 -4.57 -0.23
C HIS A 102 5.88 -5.26 1.06
N HIS A 103 6.56 -6.37 1.36
CA HIS A 103 6.46 -7.07 2.63
C HIS A 103 7.83 -7.57 3.03
N SER A 104 8.16 -7.45 4.30
CA SER A 104 9.49 -7.78 4.79
C SER A 104 9.48 -8.29 6.22
N PHE A 105 10.61 -8.85 6.60
CA PHE A 105 10.94 -9.21 7.98
C PHE A 105 12.15 -8.40 8.44
N GLY A 106 12.08 -7.87 9.66
CA GLY A 106 13.17 -7.13 10.27
C GLY A 106 13.24 -5.64 9.91
N GLU A 107 12.37 -5.15 9.06
CA GLU A 107 12.30 -3.72 8.71
C GLU A 107 11.25 -2.98 9.55
N SER A 108 11.58 -1.75 9.94
CA SER A 108 10.64 -0.83 10.59
C SER A 108 9.62 -0.27 9.58
N ASP A 109 8.59 0.42 10.10
CA ASP A 109 7.59 1.11 9.26
C ASP A 109 8.25 2.09 8.27
N ASP A 110 9.22 2.87 8.75
CA ASP A 110 9.89 3.88 7.94
C ASP A 110 10.68 3.23 6.80
N VAL A 111 11.50 2.22 7.11
CA VAL A 111 12.34 1.53 6.10
C VAL A 111 11.48 0.83 5.05
N ALA A 112 10.49 0.04 5.48
CA ALA A 112 9.63 -0.68 4.56
C ALA A 112 8.72 0.26 3.74
N GLY A 113 8.27 1.35 4.36
CA GLY A 113 7.43 2.36 3.71
C GLY A 113 8.19 3.16 2.66
N GLU A 114 9.39 3.63 2.99
CA GLU A 114 10.26 4.34 2.05
C GLU A 114 10.62 3.47 0.85
N TYR A 115 10.96 2.20 1.09
CA TYR A 115 11.25 1.27 0.01
C TYR A 115 10.07 1.05 -0.93
N ALA A 116 8.86 0.87 -0.39
CA ALA A 116 7.65 0.75 -1.21
C ALA A 116 7.37 2.02 -2.02
N GLU A 117 7.53 3.19 -1.42
CA GLU A 117 7.36 4.49 -2.07
C GLU A 117 8.36 4.69 -3.20
N GLU A 118 9.63 4.36 -2.95
CA GLU A 118 10.71 4.41 -3.95
C GLU A 118 10.40 3.51 -5.14
N LEU A 119 9.99 2.25 -4.93
CA LEU A 119 9.62 1.34 -6.01
C LEU A 119 8.50 1.90 -6.90
N ALA A 120 7.45 2.46 -6.31
CA ALA A 120 6.36 3.08 -7.06
C ALA A 120 6.85 4.27 -7.89
N ALA A 121 7.71 5.11 -7.31
CA ALA A 121 8.27 6.28 -7.98
C ALA A 121 9.22 5.90 -9.11
N GLU A 122 10.06 4.88 -8.95
CA GLU A 122 10.95 4.37 -10.00
C GLU A 122 10.17 3.81 -11.19
N MET A 123 9.13 3.01 -10.94
CA MET A 123 8.27 2.50 -12.01
C MET A 123 7.65 3.65 -12.81
N LEU A 124 7.17 4.67 -12.12
CA LEU A 124 6.60 5.85 -12.78
C LEU A 124 7.66 6.66 -13.53
N ALA A 125 8.81 6.92 -12.93
CA ALA A 125 9.92 7.64 -13.55
C ALA A 125 10.37 6.97 -14.84
N THR A 126 10.52 5.65 -14.84
CA THR A 126 10.86 4.86 -16.03
C THR A 126 9.80 5.02 -17.13
N THR A 127 8.52 4.93 -16.78
CA THR A 127 7.41 5.11 -17.73
C THR A 127 7.38 6.52 -18.34
N LEU A 128 7.75 7.52 -17.56
CA LEU A 128 7.77 8.93 -18.00
C LEU A 128 9.10 9.35 -18.64
N ASN A 129 10.03 8.43 -18.82
CA ASN A 129 11.39 8.71 -19.32
C ASN A 129 12.09 9.81 -18.50
N VAL A 130 12.02 9.72 -17.18
CA VAL A 130 12.82 10.53 -16.25
C VAL A 130 14.13 9.78 -16.03
N GLU A 131 15.23 10.38 -16.42
CA GLU A 131 16.55 9.80 -16.16
C GLU A 131 16.94 9.98 -14.68
N PHE A 132 17.39 8.92 -14.06
CA PHE A 132 17.93 8.90 -12.72
C PHE A 132 18.94 7.76 -12.57
N ASP A 133 19.85 7.91 -11.62
CA ASP A 133 20.77 6.85 -11.25
C ASP A 133 20.13 5.93 -10.22
N PRO A 134 19.88 4.64 -10.52
CA PRO A 134 19.22 3.72 -9.60
C PRO A 134 20.00 3.47 -8.31
N ASP A 135 21.33 3.71 -8.32
CA ASP A 135 22.19 3.48 -7.14
C ASP A 135 22.22 4.68 -6.17
N ARG A 136 21.54 5.79 -6.51
CA ARG A 136 21.42 6.93 -5.61
C ARG A 136 20.44 6.67 -4.46
N SER A 137 20.63 7.41 -3.37
CA SER A 137 19.72 7.39 -2.24
C SER A 137 18.30 7.86 -2.63
N TRP A 138 17.30 7.42 -1.86
CA TRP A 138 15.91 7.82 -2.09
C TRP A 138 15.73 9.35 -2.06
N ASP A 139 16.42 10.04 -1.15
CA ASP A 139 16.34 11.49 -1.07
C ASP A 139 16.89 12.20 -2.32
N GLU A 140 17.98 11.71 -2.88
CA GLU A 140 18.53 12.24 -4.15
C GLU A 140 17.58 11.97 -5.32
N LYS A 141 16.96 10.78 -5.40
CA LYS A 141 15.95 10.45 -6.41
C LYS A 141 14.72 11.34 -6.29
N LYS A 142 14.24 11.60 -5.07
CA LYS A 142 13.10 12.53 -4.84
C LYS A 142 13.38 13.93 -5.39
N GLU A 143 14.58 14.46 -5.19
CA GLU A 143 14.95 15.75 -5.74
C GLU A 143 14.98 15.76 -7.28
N ILE A 144 15.50 14.69 -7.93
CA ILE A 144 15.45 14.54 -9.38
C ILE A 144 14.01 14.52 -9.89
N TYR A 145 13.12 13.75 -9.25
CA TYR A 145 11.71 13.64 -9.62
C TYR A 145 10.99 14.98 -9.47
N LYS A 146 11.27 15.72 -8.42
CA LYS A 146 10.75 17.07 -8.16
C LYS A 146 11.20 18.08 -9.22
N ILE A 147 12.51 18.07 -9.56
CA ILE A 147 13.07 18.94 -10.60
C ILE A 147 12.47 18.60 -11.97
N SER A 148 12.23 17.33 -12.28
CA SER A 148 11.61 16.91 -13.54
C SER A 148 10.18 17.44 -13.71
N ASN A 149 9.50 17.78 -12.62
CA ASN A 149 8.09 18.20 -12.57
C ASN A 149 7.12 17.19 -13.22
N LYS A 150 7.52 15.91 -13.34
CA LYS A 150 6.72 14.84 -13.95
C LYS A 150 5.97 14.00 -12.91
N ILE A 151 6.49 13.93 -11.68
CA ILE A 151 5.88 13.23 -10.55
C ILE A 151 5.42 14.29 -9.53
N VAL A 152 4.11 14.37 -9.30
CA VAL A 152 3.54 15.40 -8.42
C VAL A 152 3.45 14.96 -6.96
N ARG A 153 3.35 13.66 -6.72
CA ARG A 153 3.20 13.13 -5.38
C ARG A 153 3.69 11.69 -5.27
N THR A 154 4.44 11.42 -4.21
CA THR A 154 4.70 10.07 -3.70
C THR A 154 4.14 9.95 -2.27
N ALA A 155 3.79 8.75 -1.87
CA ALA A 155 3.31 8.45 -0.53
C ALA A 155 3.41 6.94 -0.24
N ASN A 156 3.32 6.56 1.02
CA ASN A 156 3.17 5.17 1.41
C ASN A 156 2.19 5.01 2.58
N ILE A 157 1.76 3.78 2.80
CA ILE A 157 1.15 3.33 4.03
C ILE A 157 1.79 2.00 4.44
N THR A 158 2.16 1.90 5.70
CA THR A 158 2.87 0.73 6.22
C THR A 158 2.28 0.29 7.54
N GLN A 159 2.09 -1.01 7.69
CA GLN A 159 1.79 -1.66 8.96
C GLN A 159 2.92 -2.59 9.34
N SER A 160 3.54 -2.36 10.48
CA SER A 160 4.42 -3.35 11.10
C SER A 160 3.81 -3.94 12.37
N ALA A 161 4.32 -5.08 12.77
CA ALA A 161 4.04 -5.70 14.05
C ALA A 161 5.15 -6.68 14.45
N VAL A 162 5.27 -6.89 15.74
CA VAL A 162 6.13 -7.92 16.30
C VAL A 162 5.32 -9.21 16.51
N GLY A 163 5.86 -10.33 16.06
CA GLY A 163 5.27 -11.66 16.21
C GLY A 163 4.85 -11.97 17.64
N ASP A 164 3.70 -12.61 17.80
CA ASP A 164 3.14 -12.92 19.12
C ASP A 164 4.07 -13.81 19.93
N LYS A 165 4.38 -13.42 21.17
CA LYS A 165 5.29 -14.12 22.08
C LYS A 165 4.88 -15.57 22.39
N ARG A 166 3.61 -15.92 22.21
CA ARG A 166 3.06 -17.26 22.44
C ARG A 166 2.93 -18.08 21.15
N GLY A 167 3.50 -17.60 20.03
CA GLY A 167 3.47 -18.30 18.75
C GLY A 167 2.11 -18.32 18.05
N LYS A 168 1.22 -17.38 18.35
CA LYS A 168 0.03 -17.15 17.55
C LYS A 168 0.41 -16.53 16.22
N TRP A 169 -0.41 -16.76 15.18
CA TRP A 169 -0.28 -16.04 13.93
C TRP A 169 -0.45 -14.53 14.17
N THR A 170 0.51 -13.77 13.67
CA THR A 170 0.42 -12.31 13.54
C THR A 170 0.38 -12.01 12.05
N THR A 171 -0.63 -11.29 11.59
CA THR A 171 -0.79 -10.86 10.20
C THR A 171 -0.84 -9.34 10.16
N VAL A 172 -0.04 -8.76 9.24
CA VAL A 172 -0.05 -7.33 8.93
C VAL A 172 -0.47 -7.14 7.48
N ILE A 173 -1.29 -6.13 7.23
CA ILE A 173 -1.72 -5.75 5.88
C ILE A 173 -1.55 -4.25 5.66
N ALA A 174 -1.26 -3.89 4.42
CA ALA A 174 -1.44 -2.55 3.89
C ALA A 174 -2.23 -2.67 2.58
N ALA A 175 -3.18 -1.78 2.35
CA ALA A 175 -4.04 -1.87 1.18
C ALA A 175 -4.33 -0.50 0.55
N ALA A 176 -4.42 -0.49 -0.78
CA ALA A 176 -5.01 0.58 -1.56
C ALA A 176 -6.36 0.10 -2.09
N VAL A 177 -7.44 0.71 -1.64
CA VAL A 177 -8.82 0.33 -1.94
C VAL A 177 -9.40 1.24 -3.01
N LEU A 178 -9.91 0.64 -4.10
CA LEU A 178 -10.38 1.34 -5.29
C LEU A 178 -11.90 1.55 -5.23
N ILE A 179 -12.34 2.79 -5.45
CA ILE A 179 -13.75 3.21 -5.42
C ILE A 179 -14.15 3.74 -6.79
N PHE A 180 -15.29 3.26 -7.30
CA PHE A 180 -15.78 3.55 -8.65
C PHE A 180 -16.83 4.67 -8.74
N GLU A 181 -17.28 5.17 -7.60
CA GLU A 181 -18.24 6.28 -7.48
C GLU A 181 -17.58 7.65 -7.40
#